data_4cc690322ea11a0a6a2e37cfdf1f3537
#
_entry.id   4cc690322ea11a0a6a2e37cfdf1f3537
#
_cell.length_a   1.000
_cell.length_b   1.000
_cell.length_c   1.000
_cell.angle_alpha   90.00
_cell.angle_beta   90.00
_cell.angle_gamma   90.00
#
_symmetry.space_group_name_H-M   'P 1'
#
loop_
_entity.id
_entity.type
_entity.pdbx_description
1 polymer ?
#
loop_
_entity_poly.entity_id
_entity_poly.type
_entity_poly.pdbx_seq_one_letter_code
_entity_poly.pdbx_strand_id
1 'polypeptide(L)'
;RKNTLFGNFGLNYEINDNISATVEARRRFNSYESNGRTGWGGIDQASFSESTSRYVQNELAATLQYDERFDDFDISAILGYQATQNRNQSISASTVGGLSIPDFYSIATSVDRPNYSSSLSKSKVLSTYASVSVGYNSIAYLDGSYRFDWGSTANPDDNRIETWGLSGSLILSELINSADITFAKL
;
A
#
# COMPACT_ATOMS: atom_id res chain seq x y z
N ARG A 1 2.55 -10.34 -20.27
CA ARG A 1 2.23 -8.92 -20.41
C ARG A 1 1.78 -8.36 -19.06
N LYS A 2 2.24 -7.15 -18.70
CA LYS A 2 1.83 -6.48 -17.46
C LYS A 2 1.26 -5.10 -17.83
N ASN A 3 0.07 -4.80 -17.34
CA ASN A 3 -0.56 -3.49 -17.45
C ASN A 3 -0.80 -2.95 -16.04
N THR A 4 -0.43 -1.69 -15.82
CA THR A 4 -0.66 -0.98 -14.55
C THR A 4 -1.36 0.32 -14.84
N LEU A 5 -2.45 0.57 -14.13
CA LEU A 5 -3.16 1.84 -14.12
C LEU A 5 -3.29 2.29 -12.67
N PHE A 6 -2.93 3.53 -12.38
CA PHE A 6 -3.20 4.13 -11.09
C PHE A 6 -3.74 5.55 -11.28
N GLY A 7 -4.54 5.98 -10.33
CA GLY A 7 -5.06 7.33 -10.27
C GLY A 7 -5.31 7.72 -8.83
N ASN A 8 -5.20 9.00 -8.55
CA ASN A 8 -5.56 9.60 -7.29
C ASN A 8 -6.36 10.88 -7.53
N PHE A 9 -7.23 11.15 -6.59
CA PHE A 9 -7.97 12.39 -6.47
C PHE A 9 -7.84 12.86 -5.03
N GLY A 10 -7.50 14.12 -4.83
CA GLY A 10 -7.36 14.74 -3.52
C GLY A 10 -8.07 16.08 -3.47
N LEU A 11 -8.68 16.36 -2.34
CA LEU A 11 -9.26 17.64 -1.98
C LEU A 11 -8.65 18.08 -0.66
N ASN A 12 -8.06 19.28 -0.66
CA ASN A 12 -7.61 19.96 0.54
C ASN A 12 -8.53 21.15 0.81
N TYR A 13 -8.94 21.30 2.06
CA TYR A 13 -9.78 22.40 2.51
C TYR A 13 -9.17 23.05 3.75
N GLU A 14 -8.83 24.31 3.65
CA GLU A 14 -8.37 25.13 4.76
C GLU A 14 -9.60 25.65 5.53
N ILE A 15 -9.80 25.11 6.75
CA ILE A 15 -10.92 25.48 7.62
C ILE A 15 -10.67 26.85 8.22
N ASN A 16 -9.44 27.10 8.66
CA ASN A 16 -8.90 28.37 9.10
C ASN A 16 -7.37 28.34 8.95
N ASP A 17 -6.67 29.38 9.43
CA ASP A 17 -5.22 29.53 9.28
C ASP A 17 -4.42 28.39 9.96
N ASN A 18 -5.02 27.69 10.92
CA ASN A 18 -4.37 26.67 11.73
C ASN A 18 -4.87 25.25 11.42
N ILE A 19 -6.04 25.10 10.79
CA ILE A 19 -6.68 23.79 10.59
C ILE A 19 -6.94 23.57 9.10
N SER A 20 -6.44 22.46 8.61
CA SER A 20 -6.74 21.95 7.26
C SER A 20 -7.27 20.54 7.31
N ALA A 21 -8.14 20.22 6.34
CA ALA A 21 -8.68 18.88 6.13
C ALA A 21 -8.35 18.42 4.72
N THR A 22 -7.87 17.19 4.61
CA THR A 22 -7.55 16.56 3.31
C THR A 22 -8.33 15.26 3.17
N VAL A 23 -8.95 15.06 2.01
CA VAL A 23 -9.57 13.79 1.62
C VAL A 23 -8.92 13.32 0.35
N GLU A 24 -8.45 12.07 0.33
CA GLU A 24 -7.80 11.46 -0.81
C GLU A 24 -8.45 10.13 -1.17
N ALA A 25 -8.71 9.92 -2.46
CA ALA A 25 -9.12 8.64 -3.02
C ALA A 25 -8.05 8.16 -4.00
N ARG A 26 -7.55 6.94 -3.81
CA ARG A 26 -6.52 6.34 -4.65
C ARG A 26 -7.01 5.01 -5.18
N ARG A 27 -6.73 4.75 -6.47
CA ARG A 27 -7.00 3.46 -7.09
C ARG A 27 -5.79 2.97 -7.86
N ARG A 28 -5.44 1.70 -7.64
CA ARG A 28 -4.43 0.98 -8.40
C ARG A 28 -5.07 -0.26 -9.02
N PHE A 29 -4.82 -0.46 -10.28
CA PHE A 29 -5.20 -1.65 -11.03
C PHE A 29 -3.94 -2.24 -11.68
N ASN A 30 -3.69 -3.53 -11.46
CA ASN A 30 -2.66 -4.27 -12.15
C ASN A 30 -3.31 -5.48 -12.82
N SER A 31 -2.97 -5.71 -14.09
CA SER A 31 -3.29 -6.95 -14.80
C SER A 31 -2.01 -7.59 -15.29
N TYR A 32 -1.85 -8.84 -15.01
CA TYR A 32 -0.73 -9.65 -15.45
C TYR A 32 -1.24 -10.86 -16.24
N GLU A 33 -0.76 -11.00 -17.47
CA GLU A 33 -1.06 -12.12 -18.35
C GLU A 33 0.24 -12.84 -18.69
N SER A 34 0.26 -14.14 -18.54
CA SER A 34 1.40 -14.98 -18.92
C SER A 34 0.92 -16.23 -19.65
N ASN A 35 1.75 -16.72 -20.55
CA ASN A 35 1.60 -18.02 -21.17
C ASN A 35 2.92 -18.76 -21.15
N GLY A 36 2.83 -20.08 -21.04
CA GLY A 36 3.93 -21.02 -21.15
C GLY A 36 3.69 -21.98 -22.33
N ARG A 37 4.75 -22.35 -23.00
CA ARG A 37 4.71 -23.27 -24.15
C ARG A 37 5.85 -24.25 -24.06
N THR A 38 5.55 -25.54 -24.30
CA THR A 38 6.54 -26.58 -24.57
C THR A 38 6.33 -27.01 -26.01
N GLY A 39 7.38 -26.91 -26.82
CA GLY A 39 7.32 -27.26 -28.24
C GLY A 39 7.34 -28.75 -28.51
N TRP A 40 7.02 -29.11 -29.72
CA TRP A 40 7.15 -30.48 -30.24
C TRP A 40 8.62 -30.85 -30.53
N GLY A 41 8.95 -32.15 -30.44
CA GLY A 41 10.28 -32.67 -30.76
C GLY A 41 11.29 -32.61 -29.63
N GLY A 42 10.92 -32.13 -28.43
CA GLY A 42 11.71 -32.19 -27.20
C GLY A 42 11.51 -33.50 -26.42
N ILE A 43 12.16 -33.61 -25.28
CA ILE A 43 12.00 -34.71 -24.34
C ILE A 43 10.63 -34.64 -23.66
N ASP A 44 10.19 -33.40 -23.37
CA ASP A 44 8.92 -33.15 -22.71
C ASP A 44 7.77 -33.10 -23.71
N GLN A 45 6.59 -33.49 -23.24
CA GLN A 45 5.37 -33.47 -24.03
C GLN A 45 4.98 -32.03 -24.35
N ALA A 46 4.62 -31.76 -25.61
CA ALA A 46 4.16 -30.45 -26.03
C ALA A 46 2.97 -29.97 -25.19
N SER A 47 3.04 -28.77 -24.68
CA SER A 47 2.04 -28.25 -23.75
C SER A 47 1.84 -26.74 -23.91
N PHE A 48 0.69 -26.27 -23.41
CA PHE A 48 0.36 -24.86 -23.32
C PHE A 48 -0.28 -24.54 -21.98
N SER A 49 0.09 -23.40 -21.43
CA SER A 49 -0.54 -22.87 -20.23
C SER A 49 -0.75 -21.37 -20.37
N GLU A 50 -1.82 -20.87 -19.77
CA GLU A 50 -2.09 -19.45 -19.68
C GLU A 50 -2.58 -19.08 -18.28
N SER A 51 -2.26 -17.88 -17.85
CA SER A 51 -2.76 -17.33 -16.59
C SER A 51 -3.00 -15.85 -16.70
N THR A 52 -4.06 -15.41 -16.03
CA THR A 52 -4.39 -14.00 -15.85
C THR A 52 -4.55 -13.71 -14.37
N SER A 53 -3.85 -12.71 -13.88
CA SER A 53 -4.00 -12.20 -12.51
C SER A 53 -4.38 -10.73 -12.56
N ARG A 54 -5.39 -10.36 -11.76
CA ARG A 54 -5.88 -8.98 -11.63
C ARG A 54 -5.86 -8.58 -10.18
N TYR A 55 -5.15 -7.49 -9.90
CA TYR A 55 -5.11 -6.86 -8.58
C TYR A 55 -5.73 -5.48 -8.64
N VAL A 56 -6.68 -5.23 -7.74
CA VAL A 56 -7.32 -3.92 -7.57
C VAL A 56 -7.16 -3.50 -6.12
N GLN A 57 -6.62 -2.32 -5.91
CA GLN A 57 -6.55 -1.65 -4.62
C GLN A 57 -7.32 -0.34 -4.71
N ASN A 58 -8.24 -0.14 -3.78
CA ASN A 58 -8.91 1.15 -3.56
C ASN A 58 -8.53 1.61 -2.15
N GLU A 59 -8.22 2.88 -2.02
CA GLU A 59 -7.87 3.53 -0.77
C GLU A 59 -8.63 4.85 -0.66
N LEU A 60 -9.21 5.08 0.50
CA LEU A 60 -9.79 6.35 0.90
C LEU A 60 -9.08 6.78 2.19
N ALA A 61 -8.55 7.99 2.20
CA ALA A 61 -7.92 8.60 3.37
C ALA A 61 -8.55 9.96 3.66
N ALA A 62 -8.71 10.26 4.94
CA ALA A 62 -9.10 11.56 5.42
C ALA A 62 -8.18 11.96 6.56
N THR A 63 -7.64 13.17 6.50
CA THR A 63 -6.75 13.74 7.53
C THR A 63 -7.23 15.11 7.94
N LEU A 64 -7.15 15.37 9.24
CA LEU A 64 -7.28 16.69 9.82
C LEU A 64 -5.92 17.06 10.39
N GLN A 65 -5.41 18.20 10.01
CA GLN A 65 -4.13 18.73 10.45
C GLN A 65 -4.37 20.04 11.20
N TYR A 66 -3.68 20.20 12.31
CA TYR A 66 -3.62 21.41 13.12
C TYR A 66 -2.17 21.84 13.26
N ASP A 67 -1.87 23.08 12.92
CA ASP A 67 -0.57 23.70 13.08
C ASP A 67 -0.74 25.06 13.77
N GLU A 68 -0.03 25.27 14.87
CA GLU A 68 -0.08 26.53 15.62
C GLU A 68 1.29 26.84 16.21
N ARG A 69 1.59 28.13 16.30
CA ARG A 69 2.77 28.64 16.95
C ARG A 69 2.37 29.51 18.11
N PHE A 70 2.78 29.13 19.32
CA PHE A 70 2.58 29.85 20.56
C PHE A 70 3.93 30.31 21.12
N ASP A 71 4.24 31.59 21.01
CA ASP A 71 5.52 32.14 21.46
C ASP A 71 6.72 31.31 21.03
N ASP A 72 7.27 30.52 21.95
CA ASP A 72 8.43 29.65 21.74
C ASP A 72 8.06 28.22 21.32
N PHE A 73 6.78 27.87 21.25
CA PHE A 73 6.32 26.54 20.92
C PHE A 73 5.71 26.44 19.52
N ASP A 74 6.13 25.46 18.75
CA ASP A 74 5.52 25.03 17.52
C ASP A 74 4.76 23.71 17.78
N ILE A 75 3.46 23.67 17.53
CA ILE A 75 2.62 22.48 17.73
C ILE A 75 2.04 22.07 16.39
N SER A 76 2.25 20.82 16.01
CA SER A 76 1.61 20.20 14.87
C SER A 76 0.90 18.93 15.32
N ALA A 77 -0.35 18.74 14.93
CA ALA A 77 -1.13 17.57 15.25
C ALA A 77 -1.86 17.06 14.00
N ILE A 78 -1.91 15.76 13.84
CA ILE A 78 -2.61 15.07 12.75
C ILE A 78 -3.55 14.05 13.34
N LEU A 79 -4.80 14.06 12.87
CA LEU A 79 -5.75 12.97 13.07
C LEU A 79 -6.13 12.41 11.70
N GLY A 80 -6.01 11.10 11.51
CA GLY A 80 -6.24 10.48 10.22
C GLY A 80 -7.09 9.22 10.30
N TYR A 81 -7.81 8.98 9.23
CA TYR A 81 -8.56 7.76 8.95
C TYR A 81 -8.21 7.26 7.55
N GLN A 82 -8.01 5.95 7.41
CA GLN A 82 -7.68 5.31 6.15
C GLN A 82 -8.45 4.01 5.99
N ALA A 83 -9.08 3.82 4.84
CA ALA A 83 -9.73 2.58 4.46
C ALA A 83 -9.08 2.04 3.18
N THR A 84 -8.48 0.86 3.27
CA THR A 84 -7.85 0.19 2.13
C THR A 84 -8.60 -1.11 1.83
N GLN A 85 -8.96 -1.31 0.57
CA GLN A 85 -9.58 -2.54 0.08
C GLN A 85 -8.75 -3.11 -1.05
N ASN A 86 -8.35 -4.38 -0.92
CA ASN A 86 -7.63 -5.13 -1.93
C ASN A 86 -8.50 -6.26 -2.48
N ARG A 87 -8.40 -6.49 -3.79
CA ARG A 87 -9.00 -7.63 -4.48
C ARG A 87 -7.97 -8.22 -5.42
N ASN A 88 -7.66 -9.50 -5.23
CA ASN A 88 -6.81 -10.25 -6.13
C ASN A 88 -7.62 -11.41 -6.72
N GLN A 89 -7.66 -11.50 -8.04
CA GLN A 89 -8.32 -12.56 -8.77
C GLN A 89 -7.32 -13.18 -9.74
N SER A 90 -7.18 -14.49 -9.69
CA SER A 90 -6.31 -15.25 -10.61
C SER A 90 -7.11 -16.35 -11.27
N ILE A 91 -6.87 -16.53 -12.56
CA ILE A 91 -7.41 -17.61 -13.38
C ILE A 91 -6.24 -18.22 -14.13
N SER A 92 -6.13 -19.53 -14.13
CA SER A 92 -5.12 -20.25 -14.91
C SER A 92 -5.71 -21.49 -15.54
N ALA A 93 -5.18 -21.85 -16.71
CA ALA A 93 -5.50 -23.08 -17.39
C ALA A 93 -4.22 -23.70 -17.99
N SER A 94 -4.17 -25.02 -18.07
CA SER A 94 -3.09 -25.76 -18.72
C SER A 94 -3.60 -27.00 -19.43
N THR A 95 -2.99 -27.31 -20.55
CA THR A 95 -3.28 -28.54 -21.29
C THR A 95 -2.82 -29.77 -20.53
N VAL A 96 -3.50 -30.90 -20.75
CA VAL A 96 -3.20 -32.21 -20.18
C VAL A 96 -3.14 -33.22 -21.32
N GLY A 97 -2.23 -34.19 -21.25
CA GLY A 97 -2.05 -35.22 -22.30
C GLY A 97 -1.42 -34.68 -23.59
N GLY A 98 -0.91 -33.45 -23.57
CA GLY A 98 -0.30 -32.81 -24.73
C GLY A 98 -1.26 -31.95 -25.56
N LEU A 99 -0.81 -31.63 -26.77
CA LEU A 99 -1.57 -30.87 -27.75
C LEU A 99 -2.05 -31.79 -28.88
N SER A 100 -3.31 -31.72 -29.27
CA SER A 100 -3.90 -32.48 -30.35
C SER A 100 -3.52 -31.98 -31.77
N ILE A 101 -3.09 -30.73 -31.86
CA ILE A 101 -2.68 -30.09 -33.11
C ILE A 101 -1.25 -29.58 -32.93
N PRO A 102 -0.26 -30.06 -33.76
CA PRO A 102 1.11 -29.57 -33.71
C PRO A 102 1.18 -28.04 -33.91
N ASP A 103 2.08 -27.40 -33.15
CA ASP A 103 2.39 -25.95 -33.23
C ASP A 103 1.21 -25.01 -33.02
N PHE A 104 0.04 -25.52 -32.61
CA PHE A 104 -1.12 -24.71 -32.26
C PHE A 104 -1.31 -24.67 -30.74
N TYR A 105 -0.80 -23.61 -30.12
CA TYR A 105 -0.75 -23.42 -28.67
C TYR A 105 -2.03 -22.76 -28.15
N SER A 106 -3.00 -23.57 -27.75
CA SER A 106 -4.28 -23.16 -27.18
C SER A 106 -4.75 -24.18 -26.15
N ILE A 107 -5.48 -23.72 -25.13
CA ILE A 107 -6.14 -24.65 -24.18
C ILE A 107 -7.15 -25.56 -24.88
N ALA A 108 -7.78 -25.09 -25.97
CA ALA A 108 -8.73 -25.88 -26.74
C ALA A 108 -8.11 -27.10 -27.45
N THR A 109 -6.78 -27.12 -27.61
CA THR A 109 -6.06 -28.28 -28.24
C THR A 109 -5.55 -29.28 -27.21
N SER A 110 -5.96 -29.20 -25.96
CA SER A 110 -5.64 -30.22 -24.96
C SER A 110 -6.19 -31.58 -25.38
N VAL A 111 -5.36 -32.62 -25.32
CA VAL A 111 -5.77 -34.00 -25.62
C VAL A 111 -6.78 -34.48 -24.57
N ASP A 112 -6.44 -34.32 -23.31
CA ASP A 112 -7.32 -34.60 -22.18
C ASP A 112 -7.97 -33.32 -21.64
N ARG A 113 -8.89 -33.47 -20.68
CA ARG A 113 -9.55 -32.36 -20.05
C ARG A 113 -8.53 -31.40 -19.42
N PRO A 114 -8.49 -30.14 -19.86
CA PRO A 114 -7.53 -29.17 -19.31
C PRO A 114 -7.67 -28.96 -17.80
N ASN A 115 -6.57 -28.71 -17.14
CA ASN A 115 -6.59 -28.21 -15.78
C ASN A 115 -7.06 -26.76 -15.77
N TYR A 116 -7.92 -26.43 -14.83
CA TYR A 116 -8.42 -25.08 -14.61
C TYR A 116 -8.38 -24.75 -13.12
N SER A 117 -7.88 -23.55 -12.80
CA SER A 117 -7.86 -23.03 -11.45
C SER A 117 -8.35 -21.59 -11.44
N SER A 118 -9.14 -21.26 -10.43
CA SER A 118 -9.63 -19.90 -10.19
C SER A 118 -9.54 -19.58 -8.71
N SER A 119 -8.99 -18.43 -8.38
CA SER A 119 -8.89 -17.94 -7.01
C SER A 119 -9.34 -16.49 -6.91
N LEU A 120 -9.97 -16.17 -5.79
CA LEU A 120 -10.39 -14.81 -5.45
C LEU A 120 -10.05 -14.56 -3.98
N SER A 121 -9.19 -13.58 -3.75
CA SER A 121 -8.86 -13.07 -2.43
C SER A 121 -9.29 -11.62 -2.29
N LYS A 122 -9.88 -11.30 -1.15
CA LYS A 122 -10.28 -9.94 -0.77
C LYS A 122 -9.78 -9.66 0.63
N SER A 123 -9.24 -8.46 0.83
CA SER A 123 -8.90 -7.97 2.16
C SER A 123 -9.31 -6.51 2.31
N LYS A 124 -9.62 -6.14 3.53
CA LYS A 124 -9.95 -4.77 3.92
C LYS A 124 -9.21 -4.43 5.20
N VAL A 125 -8.59 -3.27 5.22
CA VAL A 125 -7.95 -2.70 6.40
C VAL A 125 -8.55 -1.33 6.64
N LEU A 126 -8.96 -1.09 7.87
CA LEU A 126 -9.35 0.21 8.37
C LEU A 126 -8.31 0.67 9.37
N SER A 127 -7.88 1.91 9.26
CA SER A 127 -6.86 2.49 10.11
C SER A 127 -7.32 3.83 10.65
N THR A 128 -7.03 4.08 11.92
CA THR A 128 -7.17 5.40 12.54
C THR A 128 -5.85 5.72 13.22
N TYR A 129 -5.35 6.91 13.02
CA TYR A 129 -4.09 7.34 13.60
C TYR A 129 -4.12 8.78 14.06
N ALA A 130 -3.30 9.07 15.06
CA ALA A 130 -3.04 10.41 15.54
C ALA A 130 -1.54 10.58 15.72
N SER A 131 -1.03 11.78 15.45
CA SER A 131 0.33 12.18 15.79
C SER A 131 0.36 13.61 16.29
N VAL A 132 1.27 13.89 17.20
CA VAL A 132 1.53 15.23 17.74
C VAL A 132 3.02 15.45 17.75
N SER A 133 3.44 16.59 17.24
CA SER A 133 4.81 17.11 17.31
C SER A 133 4.81 18.42 18.07
N VAL A 134 5.70 18.55 19.03
CA VAL A 134 5.90 19.77 19.81
C VAL A 134 7.35 20.19 19.68
N GLY A 135 7.59 21.37 19.09
CA GLY A 135 8.88 22.02 19.01
C GLY A 135 8.99 23.14 20.07
N TYR A 136 10.16 23.31 20.65
CA TYR A 136 10.48 24.39 21.56
C TYR A 136 11.69 25.19 21.05
N ASN A 137 11.49 26.48 20.78
CA ASN A 137 12.51 27.43 20.29
C ASN A 137 13.33 26.94 19.08
N SER A 138 12.78 26.04 18.27
CA SER A 138 13.50 25.34 17.21
C SER A 138 14.73 24.54 17.69
N ILE A 139 14.89 24.33 19.00
CA ILE A 139 16.01 23.64 19.65
C ILE A 139 15.66 22.20 19.97
N ALA A 140 14.47 21.97 20.55
CA ALA A 140 14.03 20.67 21.01
C ALA A 140 12.72 20.28 20.34
N TYR A 141 12.57 19.00 19.98
CA TYR A 141 11.34 18.45 19.40
C TYR A 141 10.98 17.15 20.11
N LEU A 142 9.69 16.99 20.37
CA LEU A 142 9.09 15.77 20.90
C LEU A 142 7.94 15.36 20.00
N ASP A 143 7.99 14.11 19.49
CA ASP A 143 6.98 13.56 18.61
C ASP A 143 6.35 12.33 19.25
N GLY A 144 5.03 12.27 19.22
CA GLY A 144 4.25 11.11 19.65
C GLY A 144 3.30 10.67 18.55
N SER A 145 3.13 9.38 18.37
CA SER A 145 2.17 8.82 17.42
C SER A 145 1.48 7.59 17.96
N TYR A 146 0.24 7.41 17.54
CA TYR A 146 -0.58 6.25 17.87
C TYR A 146 -1.44 5.84 16.68
N ARG A 147 -1.54 4.53 16.41
CA ARG A 147 -2.28 3.99 15.28
C ARG A 147 -2.99 2.70 15.66
N PHE A 148 -4.23 2.59 15.21
CA PHE A 148 -5.04 1.38 15.22
C PHE A 148 -5.29 0.90 13.80
N ASP A 149 -5.08 -0.39 13.56
CA ASP A 149 -5.40 -1.06 12.31
C ASP A 149 -6.36 -2.23 12.58
N TRP A 150 -7.46 -2.30 11.83
CA TRP A 150 -8.40 -3.42 11.83
C TRP A 150 -8.33 -4.14 10.50
N GLY A 151 -7.91 -5.40 10.52
CA GLY A 151 -7.75 -6.22 9.33
C GLY A 151 -8.86 -7.26 9.17
N SER A 152 -9.51 -7.31 8.02
CA SER A 152 -10.59 -8.29 7.73
C SER A 152 -10.09 -9.74 7.56
N THR A 153 -8.79 -9.95 7.49
CA THR A 153 -8.15 -11.27 7.33
C THR A 153 -7.62 -11.83 8.64
N ALA A 154 -7.66 -11.04 9.72
CA ALA A 154 -7.29 -11.48 11.06
C ALA A 154 -8.48 -12.16 11.77
N ASN A 155 -8.21 -12.82 12.90
CA ASN A 155 -9.25 -13.42 13.72
C ASN A 155 -10.29 -12.34 14.14
N PRO A 156 -11.60 -12.55 13.98
CA PRO A 156 -12.63 -11.58 14.37
C PRO A 156 -12.53 -11.10 15.82
N ASP A 157 -12.06 -11.97 16.73
CA ASP A 157 -11.93 -11.66 18.17
C ASP A 157 -10.64 -10.89 18.48
N ASP A 158 -9.65 -10.88 17.56
CA ASP A 158 -8.36 -10.21 17.71
C ASP A 158 -7.88 -9.69 16.36
N ASN A 159 -8.64 -8.77 15.78
CA ASN A 159 -8.36 -8.19 14.46
C ASN A 159 -7.80 -6.77 14.53
N ARG A 160 -7.49 -6.29 15.76
CA ARG A 160 -6.95 -4.95 16.00
C ARG A 160 -5.45 -5.04 16.30
N ILE A 161 -4.69 -4.25 15.55
CA ILE A 161 -3.27 -4.04 15.78
C ILE A 161 -3.08 -2.61 16.26
N GLU A 162 -2.33 -2.44 17.34
CA GLU A 162 -1.97 -1.15 17.90
C GLU A 162 -0.49 -0.89 17.70
N THR A 163 -0.16 0.30 17.26
CA THR A 163 1.22 0.74 17.07
C THR A 163 1.36 2.14 17.66
N TRP A 164 2.41 2.34 18.45
CA TRP A 164 2.72 3.66 18.98
C TRP A 164 4.21 3.95 18.82
N GLY A 165 4.55 5.23 18.79
CA GLY A 165 5.92 5.70 18.73
C GLY A 165 6.07 6.98 19.54
N LEU A 166 7.25 7.12 20.14
CA LEU A 166 7.70 8.33 20.82
C LEU A 166 9.12 8.62 20.37
N SER A 167 9.39 9.84 19.95
CA SER A 167 10.73 10.28 19.57
C SER A 167 11.01 11.68 20.08
N GLY A 168 12.28 11.98 20.33
CA GLY A 168 12.74 13.29 20.70
C GLY A 168 14.02 13.64 19.95
N SER A 169 14.22 14.91 19.65
CA SER A 169 15.45 15.40 19.03
C SER A 169 15.87 16.76 19.60
N LEU A 170 17.18 16.98 19.65
CA LEU A 170 17.81 18.21 20.10
C LEU A 170 18.76 18.72 19.02
N ILE A 171 18.67 20.02 18.71
CA ILE A 171 19.59 20.70 17.78
C ILE A 171 20.67 21.37 18.62
N LEU A 172 21.81 20.69 18.74
CA LEU A 172 22.92 21.09 19.60
C LEU A 172 23.61 22.38 19.12
N SER A 173 23.57 22.66 17.80
CA SER A 173 24.13 23.88 17.24
C SER A 173 23.45 25.15 17.74
N GLU A 174 22.18 25.07 18.09
CA GLU A 174 21.43 26.18 18.67
C GLU A 174 21.72 26.38 20.17
N LEU A 175 22.10 25.29 20.85
CA LEU A 175 22.46 25.32 22.29
C LEU A 175 23.92 25.75 22.50
N ILE A 176 24.81 25.35 21.60
CA ILE A 176 26.23 25.61 21.67
C ILE A 176 26.55 26.71 20.66
N ASN A 177 26.50 27.95 21.12
CA ASN A 177 26.80 29.13 20.29
C ASN A 177 28.32 29.17 19.99
N SER A 178 28.83 28.18 19.21
CA SER A 178 30.22 28.04 18.83
C SER A 178 30.37 28.33 17.34
N ALA A 179 31.28 29.24 17.01
CA ALA A 179 31.56 29.60 15.62
C ALA A 179 32.10 28.44 14.74
N ASP A 180 32.49 27.35 15.37
CA ASP A 180 33.07 26.18 14.69
C ASP A 180 32.05 25.06 14.38
N ILE A 181 30.81 25.15 14.92
CA ILE A 181 29.75 24.16 14.67
C ILE A 181 28.63 24.76 13.85
N THR A 182 28.55 24.41 12.58
CA THR A 182 27.50 24.89 11.68
C THR A 182 26.17 24.18 11.89
N PHE A 183 26.18 22.86 12.20
CA PHE A 183 24.99 22.06 12.48
C PHE A 183 25.35 20.79 13.27
N ALA A 184 24.63 20.54 14.37
CA ALA A 184 24.67 19.28 15.10
C ALA A 184 23.29 18.94 15.64
N LYS A 185 22.83 17.70 15.43
CA LYS A 185 21.54 17.16 15.89
C LYS A 185 21.76 15.82 16.61
N LEU A 186 21.02 15.60 17.68
CA LEU A 186 20.96 14.33 18.42
C LEU A 186 19.56 13.76 18.35
#